data_ff5b289e82a70cc14d27931310551f3d
#
_entry.id   ff5b289e82a70cc14d27931310551f3d
#
_cell.length_a   1.000
_cell.length_b   1.000
_cell.length_c   1.000
_cell.angle_alpha   90.00
_cell.angle_beta   90.00
_cell.angle_gamma   90.00
#
_symmetry.space_group_name_H-M   'P 1'
#
loop_
_entity.id
_entity.type
_entity.pdbx_description
1 polymer ?
#
loop_
_entity_poly.entity_id
_entity_poly.type
_entity_poly.pdbx_seq_one_letter_code
_entity_poly.pdbx_strand_id
1 'polypeptide(L)'
;MNRALKEDEILKYKEIEVRETDALFRYSAGDARKLLNILEIVVGSFTGGKPVVIDNKTVTSCLQENTAIYDKGGEMHYDVISAFIKSVRGSDPNAAVYYLARMLDGGEDPLFIARRLCILAAEDVGLANPNALLLANSTFQIVHSIGMPEARIPLSECTIYLASSPKSNSAYMAINEALAVAKETQMASVPLYLRNAPTKLMEELGYADGYKYAHDYPGHFTDLEFMPSELSGHCFYTPADNKHEDGLKTRLETLWPKYYKK
;
A
#
# COMPACT_ATOMS: atom_id res chain seq x y z
N MET A 1 28.84 21.02 2.17
CA MET A 1 30.04 20.20 1.96
C MET A 1 31.28 20.78 2.71
N ASN A 2 31.85 21.91 2.30
CA ASN A 2 33.10 22.46 2.91
C ASN A 2 33.00 22.66 4.43
N ARG A 3 31.83 23.01 4.94
CA ARG A 3 31.61 23.14 6.39
C ARG A 3 31.67 21.77 7.08
N ALA A 4 31.02 20.75 6.51
CA ALA A 4 31.06 19.40 7.06
C ALA A 4 32.46 18.82 7.11
N LEU A 5 33.25 18.98 6.04
CA LEU A 5 34.64 18.51 6.02
C LEU A 5 35.53 19.14 7.08
N LYS A 6 35.19 20.36 7.55
CA LYS A 6 36.01 21.13 8.55
C LYS A 6 35.52 20.99 9.98
N GLU A 7 34.21 20.85 10.17
CA GLU A 7 33.56 20.95 11.49
C GLU A 7 33.01 19.62 12.01
N ASP A 8 32.81 18.62 11.14
CA ASP A 8 32.27 17.30 11.55
C ASP A 8 33.28 16.56 12.45
N GLU A 9 32.78 15.92 13.51
CA GLU A 9 33.60 15.27 14.54
C GLU A 9 34.45 14.10 14.03
N ILE A 10 34.00 13.46 12.93
CA ILE A 10 34.67 12.32 12.30
C ILE A 10 35.49 12.74 11.10
N LEU A 11 34.94 13.58 10.23
CA LEU A 11 35.56 13.96 8.96
C LEU A 11 36.79 14.86 9.16
N LYS A 12 36.78 15.75 10.15
CA LYS A 12 37.88 16.67 10.43
C LYS A 12 39.21 16.00 10.78
N TYR A 13 39.19 14.74 11.21
CA TYR A 13 40.42 13.99 11.56
C TYR A 13 40.92 13.12 10.41
N LYS A 14 40.22 13.08 9.26
CA LYS A 14 40.63 12.33 8.08
C LYS A 14 41.33 13.25 7.07
N GLU A 15 42.39 12.76 6.46
CA GLU A 15 43.05 13.44 5.37
C GLU A 15 42.24 13.27 4.09
N ILE A 16 41.43 14.31 3.74
CA ILE A 16 40.50 14.27 2.62
C ILE A 16 40.93 15.30 1.56
N GLU A 17 41.23 14.81 0.35
CA GLU A 17 41.52 15.61 -0.83
C GLU A 17 40.29 15.58 -1.76
N VAL A 18 39.67 16.75 -1.96
CA VAL A 18 38.54 16.89 -2.89
C VAL A 18 39.02 17.39 -4.24
N ARG A 19 39.01 16.55 -5.26
CA ARG A 19 39.45 16.88 -6.63
C ARG A 19 38.30 17.29 -7.52
N GLU A 20 37.18 16.54 -7.44
CA GLU A 20 35.99 16.74 -8.27
C GLU A 20 34.72 16.58 -7.43
N THR A 21 33.65 17.34 -7.76
CA THR A 21 32.41 17.35 -6.99
C THR A 21 31.15 17.07 -7.80
N ASP A 22 31.27 16.95 -9.14
CA ASP A 22 30.10 16.84 -10.02
C ASP A 22 29.27 15.58 -9.74
N ALA A 23 29.95 14.46 -9.46
CA ALA A 23 29.24 13.22 -9.09
C ALA A 23 28.49 13.36 -7.76
N LEU A 24 29.11 14.01 -6.74
CA LEU A 24 28.45 14.28 -5.45
C LEU A 24 27.18 15.10 -5.63
N PHE A 25 27.24 16.19 -6.39
CA PHE A 25 26.09 17.06 -6.63
C PHE A 25 25.03 16.39 -7.52
N ARG A 26 25.45 15.60 -8.52
CA ARG A 26 24.53 14.83 -9.36
C ARG A 26 23.73 13.80 -8.57
N TYR A 27 24.42 13.02 -7.73
CA TYR A 27 23.77 11.97 -6.94
C TYR A 27 22.96 12.52 -5.75
N SER A 28 23.35 13.67 -5.20
CA SER A 28 22.58 14.34 -4.15
C SER A 28 21.36 15.12 -4.67
N ALA A 29 21.28 15.39 -5.98
CA ALA A 29 20.21 16.17 -6.62
C ALA A 29 19.87 17.49 -5.89
N GLY A 30 20.88 18.14 -5.29
CA GLY A 30 20.72 19.38 -4.53
C GLY A 30 20.25 19.22 -3.08
N ASP A 31 20.03 17.99 -2.61
CA ASP A 31 19.68 17.72 -1.22
C ASP A 31 20.92 17.65 -0.34
N ALA A 32 20.97 18.52 0.69
CA ALA A 32 22.12 18.63 1.58
C ALA A 32 22.33 17.39 2.45
N ARG A 33 21.26 16.71 2.88
CA ARG A 33 21.32 15.49 3.69
C ARG A 33 21.87 14.34 2.87
N LYS A 34 21.37 14.17 1.63
CA LYS A 34 21.89 13.17 0.67
C LYS A 34 23.36 13.39 0.37
N LEU A 35 23.77 14.65 0.20
CA LEU A 35 25.18 15.00 -0.01
C LEU A 35 26.09 14.57 1.16
N LEU A 36 25.65 14.77 2.39
CA LEU A 36 26.39 14.37 3.58
C LEU A 36 26.47 12.85 3.72
N ASN A 37 25.37 12.14 3.46
CA ASN A 37 25.34 10.67 3.46
C ASN A 37 26.30 10.09 2.41
N ILE A 38 26.33 10.66 1.20
CA ILE A 38 27.29 10.24 0.15
C ILE A 38 28.74 10.45 0.60
N LEU A 39 29.02 11.58 1.24
CA LEU A 39 30.35 11.84 1.79
C LEU A 39 30.75 10.82 2.86
N GLU A 40 29.86 10.46 3.77
CA GLU A 40 30.09 9.43 4.79
C GLU A 40 30.37 8.06 4.17
N ILE A 41 29.60 7.65 3.15
CA ILE A 41 29.82 6.39 2.43
C ILE A 41 31.18 6.40 1.74
N VAL A 42 31.51 7.44 1.00
CA VAL A 42 32.79 7.54 0.28
C VAL A 42 33.97 7.54 1.26
N VAL A 43 33.90 8.33 2.31
CA VAL A 43 34.98 8.39 3.34
C VAL A 43 35.04 7.09 4.14
N GLY A 44 33.92 6.42 4.39
CA GLY A 44 33.84 5.13 5.09
C GLY A 44 34.40 3.95 4.29
N SER A 45 34.40 4.02 2.96
CA SER A 45 34.96 2.97 2.08
C SER A 45 36.49 2.91 2.08
N PHE A 46 37.17 3.97 2.55
CA PHE A 46 38.62 4.01 2.68
C PHE A 46 39.05 3.48 4.06
N THR A 47 39.68 2.31 4.09
CA THR A 47 40.25 1.70 5.29
C THR A 47 41.78 1.85 5.28
N GLY A 48 42.40 1.95 6.46
CA GLY A 48 43.87 1.82 6.60
C GLY A 48 44.70 3.08 6.50
N GLY A 49 44.18 4.26 6.87
CA GLY A 49 44.98 5.47 7.05
C GLY A 49 45.56 6.12 5.78
N LYS A 50 45.03 5.73 4.61
CA LYS A 50 45.38 6.40 3.34
C LYS A 50 44.54 7.67 3.16
N PRO A 51 45.10 8.72 2.51
CA PRO A 51 44.32 9.89 2.14
C PRO A 51 43.09 9.53 1.33
N VAL A 52 41.95 10.11 1.68
CA VAL A 52 40.70 9.93 0.96
C VAL A 52 40.66 10.88 -0.23
N VAL A 53 40.72 10.34 -1.44
CA VAL A 53 40.58 11.16 -2.66
C VAL A 53 39.16 11.12 -3.13
N ILE A 54 38.47 12.26 -3.14
CA ILE A 54 37.13 12.43 -3.65
C ILE A 54 37.21 12.98 -5.07
N ASP A 55 36.95 12.11 -6.05
CA ASP A 55 36.75 12.44 -7.47
C ASP A 55 35.50 11.76 -8.01
N ASN A 56 35.06 12.11 -9.23
CA ASN A 56 33.83 11.58 -9.82
C ASN A 56 33.85 10.06 -9.98
N LYS A 57 35.01 9.48 -10.28
CA LYS A 57 35.18 8.04 -10.44
C LYS A 57 35.06 7.32 -9.11
N THR A 58 35.75 7.80 -8.07
CA THR A 58 35.69 7.24 -6.72
C THR A 58 34.27 7.30 -6.16
N VAL A 59 33.61 8.46 -6.27
CA VAL A 59 32.21 8.62 -5.82
C VAL A 59 31.31 7.63 -6.54
N THR A 60 31.43 7.51 -7.86
CA THR A 60 30.59 6.59 -8.66
C THR A 60 30.83 5.12 -8.26
N SER A 61 32.11 4.71 -8.15
CA SER A 61 32.44 3.32 -7.76
C SER A 61 31.98 3.00 -6.35
N CYS A 62 32.21 3.87 -5.38
CA CYS A 62 31.76 3.66 -3.99
C CYS A 62 30.24 3.56 -3.90
N LEU A 63 29.49 4.36 -4.66
CA LEU A 63 28.03 4.29 -4.69
C LEU A 63 27.54 3.02 -5.39
N GLN A 64 28.18 2.56 -6.46
CA GLN A 64 27.84 1.31 -7.13
C GLN A 64 28.11 0.08 -6.27
N GLU A 65 29.24 0.03 -5.59
CA GLU A 65 29.61 -1.06 -4.68
C GLU A 65 28.76 -1.08 -3.39
N ASN A 66 28.26 0.09 -2.97
CA ASN A 66 27.48 0.26 -1.76
C ASN A 66 25.98 0.54 -2.04
N THR A 67 25.48 0.25 -3.23
CA THR A 67 24.08 0.49 -3.60
C THR A 67 23.12 -0.12 -2.57
N ALA A 68 23.44 -1.31 -2.04
CA ALA A 68 22.68 -1.97 -0.96
C ALA A 68 22.76 -1.26 0.41
N ILE A 69 23.82 -0.47 0.66
CA ILE A 69 24.02 0.26 1.92
C ILE A 69 23.41 1.67 1.81
N TYR A 70 23.46 2.27 0.61
CA TYR A 70 22.90 3.59 0.34
C TYR A 70 21.37 3.62 0.50
N ASP A 71 20.69 2.49 0.26
CA ASP A 71 19.23 2.40 0.25
C ASP A 71 18.62 1.76 1.52
N LYS A 72 19.41 1.11 2.37
CA LYS A 72 18.93 0.48 3.62
C LYS A 72 18.46 1.46 4.72
N GLY A 73 18.74 2.76 4.57
CA GLY A 73 18.46 3.79 5.56
C GLY A 73 17.37 4.79 5.19
N GLY A 74 16.70 4.66 4.01
CA GLY A 74 15.84 5.57 3.85
C GLY A 74 14.92 6.21 2.95
N GLU A 75 15.11 7.46 2.73
CA GLU A 75 14.19 8.34 2.00
C GLU A 75 13.99 7.87 0.54
N MET A 76 15.05 7.45 -0.17
CA MET A 76 14.93 7.00 -1.56
C MET A 76 14.12 5.72 -1.70
N HIS A 77 14.25 4.78 -0.77
CA HIS A 77 13.46 3.56 -0.74
C HIS A 77 11.96 3.88 -0.64
N TYR A 78 11.57 4.73 0.33
CA TYR A 78 10.19 5.16 0.50
C TYR A 78 9.67 5.98 -0.70
N ASP A 79 10.52 6.78 -1.32
CA ASP A 79 10.17 7.56 -2.51
C ASP A 79 9.86 6.67 -3.72
N VAL A 80 10.68 5.64 -3.98
CA VAL A 80 10.46 4.71 -5.09
C VAL A 80 9.21 3.88 -4.88
N ILE A 81 8.99 3.35 -3.66
CA ILE A 81 7.77 2.63 -3.31
C ILE A 81 6.54 3.54 -3.45
N SER A 82 6.62 4.77 -2.97
CA SER A 82 5.55 5.75 -3.07
C SER A 82 5.23 6.09 -4.54
N ALA A 83 6.26 6.24 -5.38
CA ALA A 83 6.09 6.46 -6.81
C ALA A 83 5.47 5.26 -7.50
N PHE A 84 5.91 4.03 -7.18
CA PHE A 84 5.31 2.80 -7.65
C PHE A 84 3.81 2.72 -7.35
N ILE A 85 3.44 2.91 -6.07
CA ILE A 85 2.04 2.89 -5.62
C ILE A 85 1.22 3.94 -6.38
N LYS A 86 1.72 5.17 -6.47
CA LYS A 86 1.03 6.27 -7.15
C LYS A 86 0.88 6.05 -8.66
N SER A 87 1.87 5.40 -9.29
CA SER A 87 1.80 5.05 -10.72
C SER A 87 0.72 4.00 -10.99
N VAL A 88 0.64 2.94 -10.17
CA VAL A 88 -0.43 1.93 -10.27
C VAL A 88 -1.79 2.57 -10.03
N ARG A 89 -1.94 3.37 -8.97
CA ARG A 89 -3.16 4.11 -8.63
C ARG A 89 -3.56 5.09 -9.73
N GLY A 90 -2.59 5.79 -10.30
CA GLY A 90 -2.77 6.75 -11.38
C GLY A 90 -2.96 6.14 -12.77
N SER A 91 -2.99 4.80 -12.87
CA SER A 91 -3.19 4.08 -14.13
C SER A 91 -2.10 4.30 -15.19
N ASP A 92 -0.85 4.46 -14.76
CA ASP A 92 0.32 4.50 -15.64
C ASP A 92 1.13 3.20 -15.54
N PRO A 93 0.90 2.21 -16.42
CA PRO A 93 1.62 0.95 -16.40
C PRO A 93 3.12 1.09 -16.74
N ASN A 94 3.51 2.10 -17.53
CA ASN A 94 4.91 2.30 -17.91
C ASN A 94 5.72 2.82 -16.71
N ALA A 95 5.23 3.84 -16.02
CA ALA A 95 5.85 4.33 -14.81
C ALA A 95 5.85 3.25 -13.70
N ALA A 96 4.76 2.49 -13.55
CA ALA A 96 4.66 1.41 -12.56
C ALA A 96 5.72 0.33 -12.80
N VAL A 97 5.90 -0.15 -14.04
CA VAL A 97 6.93 -1.14 -14.38
C VAL A 97 8.35 -0.57 -14.22
N TYR A 98 8.55 0.70 -14.53
CA TYR A 98 9.84 1.36 -14.32
C TYR A 98 10.22 1.40 -12.83
N TYR A 99 9.28 1.80 -11.95
CA TYR A 99 9.54 1.83 -10.52
C TYR A 99 9.64 0.43 -9.91
N LEU A 100 8.89 -0.57 -10.44
CA LEU A 100 9.10 -1.98 -10.10
C LEU A 100 10.54 -2.42 -10.40
N ALA A 101 11.05 -2.12 -11.60
CA ALA A 101 12.42 -2.45 -11.98
C ALA A 101 13.44 -1.77 -11.08
N ARG A 102 13.22 -0.51 -10.70
CA ARG A 102 14.09 0.20 -9.75
C ARG A 102 14.10 -0.43 -8.36
N MET A 103 12.94 -0.91 -7.86
CA MET A 103 12.88 -1.64 -6.59
C MET A 103 13.66 -2.95 -6.65
N LEU A 104 13.48 -3.73 -7.72
CA LEU A 104 14.18 -5.01 -7.90
C LEU A 104 15.69 -4.83 -8.06
N ASP A 105 16.14 -3.83 -8.83
CA ASP A 105 17.56 -3.49 -9.02
C ASP A 105 18.19 -2.99 -7.71
N GLY A 106 17.44 -2.26 -6.89
CA GLY A 106 17.84 -1.82 -5.56
C GLY A 106 17.84 -2.94 -4.49
N GLY A 107 17.46 -4.18 -4.85
CA GLY A 107 17.47 -5.32 -3.93
C GLY A 107 16.29 -5.40 -2.97
N GLU A 108 15.16 -4.77 -3.32
CA GLU A 108 13.92 -4.87 -2.55
C GLU A 108 13.42 -6.32 -2.49
N ASP A 109 12.87 -6.71 -1.33
CA ASP A 109 12.25 -8.02 -1.16
C ASP A 109 11.07 -8.22 -2.14
N PRO A 110 11.15 -9.18 -3.09
CA PRO A 110 10.07 -9.44 -4.04
C PRO A 110 8.73 -9.76 -3.35
N LEU A 111 8.75 -10.37 -2.17
CA LEU A 111 7.54 -10.63 -1.38
C LEU A 111 6.96 -9.35 -0.77
N PHE A 112 7.80 -8.38 -0.42
CA PHE A 112 7.32 -7.05 -0.01
C PHE A 112 6.57 -6.37 -1.16
N ILE A 113 7.11 -6.40 -2.38
CA ILE A 113 6.46 -5.84 -3.57
C ILE A 113 5.13 -6.56 -3.84
N ALA A 114 5.12 -7.89 -3.79
CA ALA A 114 3.91 -8.69 -3.97
C ALA A 114 2.82 -8.36 -2.92
N ARG A 115 3.19 -8.17 -1.65
CA ARG A 115 2.25 -7.69 -0.60
C ARG A 115 1.66 -6.33 -0.94
N ARG A 116 2.47 -5.40 -1.47
CA ARG A 116 1.97 -4.09 -1.91
C ARG A 116 0.99 -4.20 -3.07
N LEU A 117 1.23 -5.11 -4.02
CA LEU A 117 0.28 -5.37 -5.11
C LEU A 117 -1.06 -5.93 -4.57
N CYS A 118 -1.05 -6.80 -3.57
CA CYS A 118 -2.29 -7.27 -2.93
C CYS A 118 -3.07 -6.12 -2.27
N ILE A 119 -2.37 -5.20 -1.60
CA ILE A 119 -3.01 -4.01 -1.00
C ILE A 119 -3.61 -3.12 -2.09
N LEU A 120 -2.85 -2.79 -3.14
CA LEU A 120 -3.31 -1.97 -4.27
C LEU A 120 -4.52 -2.60 -5.00
N ALA A 121 -4.52 -3.93 -5.14
CA ALA A 121 -5.63 -4.67 -5.74
C ALA A 121 -6.92 -4.51 -4.93
N ALA A 122 -6.84 -4.48 -3.60
CA ALA A 122 -8.00 -4.32 -2.72
C ALA A 122 -8.39 -2.85 -2.51
N GLU A 123 -7.41 -1.95 -2.35
CA GLU A 123 -7.60 -0.54 -2.01
C GLU A 123 -7.99 0.30 -3.22
N ASP A 124 -7.25 0.15 -4.34
CA ASP A 124 -7.38 1.06 -5.49
C ASP A 124 -8.18 0.48 -6.65
N VAL A 125 -8.07 -0.84 -6.94
CA VAL A 125 -8.88 -1.50 -7.95
C VAL A 125 -10.21 -1.95 -7.36
N GLY A 126 -10.17 -2.61 -6.20
CA GLY A 126 -11.34 -2.97 -5.41
C GLY A 126 -12.44 -3.65 -6.22
N LEU A 127 -13.67 -3.20 -6.01
CA LEU A 127 -14.85 -3.76 -6.65
C LEU A 127 -14.99 -3.39 -8.14
N ALA A 128 -14.18 -2.48 -8.67
CA ALA A 128 -14.20 -2.21 -10.11
C ALA A 128 -13.71 -3.41 -10.95
N ASN A 129 -12.82 -4.24 -10.37
CA ASN A 129 -12.36 -5.49 -10.98
C ASN A 129 -12.01 -6.53 -9.89
N PRO A 130 -12.93 -7.36 -9.43
CA PRO A 130 -12.70 -8.34 -8.37
C PRO A 130 -11.59 -9.36 -8.66
N ASN A 131 -11.27 -9.60 -9.94
CA ASN A 131 -10.17 -10.49 -10.34
C ASN A 131 -8.80 -9.94 -9.96
N ALA A 132 -8.69 -8.63 -9.73
CA ALA A 132 -7.43 -7.99 -9.36
C ALA A 132 -6.83 -8.58 -8.07
N LEU A 133 -7.65 -8.77 -7.04
CA LEU A 133 -7.19 -9.36 -5.78
C LEU A 133 -6.82 -10.84 -5.93
N LEU A 134 -7.54 -11.59 -6.76
CA LEU A 134 -7.23 -12.99 -7.06
C LEU A 134 -5.88 -13.10 -7.77
N LEU A 135 -5.63 -12.27 -8.78
CA LEU A 135 -4.36 -12.24 -9.50
C LEU A 135 -3.22 -11.82 -8.57
N ALA A 136 -3.39 -10.78 -7.78
CA ALA A 136 -2.36 -10.33 -6.85
C ALA A 136 -2.02 -11.39 -5.80
N ASN A 137 -3.00 -12.11 -5.27
CA ASN A 137 -2.77 -13.22 -4.35
C ASN A 137 -2.04 -14.39 -5.06
N SER A 138 -2.43 -14.75 -6.28
CA SER A 138 -1.73 -15.76 -7.08
C SER A 138 -0.28 -15.34 -7.34
N THR A 139 -0.05 -14.07 -7.67
CA THR A 139 1.28 -13.50 -7.86
C THR A 139 2.12 -13.64 -6.59
N PHE A 140 1.56 -13.30 -5.42
CA PHE A 140 2.26 -13.47 -4.14
C PHE A 140 2.71 -14.92 -3.92
N GLN A 141 1.84 -15.90 -4.16
CA GLN A 141 2.14 -17.33 -4.01
C GLN A 141 3.22 -17.80 -4.99
N ILE A 142 3.13 -17.37 -6.25
CA ILE A 142 4.12 -17.72 -7.28
C ILE A 142 5.48 -17.12 -6.94
N VAL A 143 5.55 -15.84 -6.58
CA VAL A 143 6.79 -15.16 -6.17
C VAL A 143 7.45 -15.86 -5.00
N HIS A 144 6.66 -16.30 -4.01
CA HIS A 144 7.16 -17.08 -2.87
C HIS A 144 7.76 -18.43 -3.30
N SER A 145 7.16 -19.07 -4.29
CA SER A 145 7.52 -20.42 -4.72
C SER A 145 8.73 -20.45 -5.66
N ILE A 146 8.85 -19.49 -6.59
CA ILE A 146 9.89 -19.53 -7.63
C ILE A 146 11.11 -18.67 -7.28
N GLY A 147 10.95 -17.58 -6.52
CA GLY A 147 12.05 -16.67 -6.20
C GLY A 147 12.62 -15.90 -7.40
N MET A 148 13.71 -15.15 -7.15
CA MET A 148 14.42 -14.43 -8.19
C MET A 148 15.38 -15.36 -8.95
N PRO A 149 15.69 -15.14 -10.24
CA PRO A 149 15.31 -13.96 -11.01
C PRO A 149 13.92 -14.03 -11.71
N GLU A 150 13.25 -15.16 -11.73
CA GLU A 150 12.01 -15.38 -12.49
C GLU A 150 10.81 -14.65 -11.88
N ALA A 151 10.80 -14.41 -10.58
CA ALA A 151 9.73 -13.68 -9.86
C ALA A 151 9.42 -12.28 -10.43
N ARG A 152 10.40 -11.65 -11.15
CA ARG A 152 10.17 -10.39 -11.84
C ARG A 152 9.06 -10.45 -12.88
N ILE A 153 8.83 -11.63 -13.49
CA ILE A 153 7.85 -11.82 -14.56
C ILE A 153 6.42 -11.70 -14.04
N PRO A 154 5.97 -12.55 -13.08
CA PRO A 154 4.64 -12.41 -12.49
C PRO A 154 4.44 -11.09 -11.75
N LEU A 155 5.48 -10.50 -11.15
CA LEU A 155 5.39 -9.16 -10.56
C LEU A 155 5.07 -8.09 -11.62
N SER A 156 5.72 -8.15 -12.78
CA SER A 156 5.47 -7.24 -13.90
C SER A 156 4.07 -7.41 -14.48
N GLU A 157 3.63 -8.65 -14.70
CA GLU A 157 2.29 -8.98 -15.19
C GLU A 157 1.20 -8.40 -14.26
N CYS A 158 1.31 -8.67 -12.96
CA CYS A 158 0.38 -8.16 -11.97
C CYS A 158 0.39 -6.63 -11.91
N THR A 159 1.57 -6.01 -11.94
CA THR A 159 1.73 -4.54 -11.94
C THR A 159 1.00 -3.91 -13.12
N ILE A 160 1.20 -4.43 -14.34
CA ILE A 160 0.54 -3.94 -15.55
C ILE A 160 -0.98 -4.13 -15.44
N TYR A 161 -1.41 -5.30 -15.01
CA TYR A 161 -2.84 -5.61 -14.84
C TYR A 161 -3.52 -4.63 -13.89
N LEU A 162 -2.94 -4.40 -12.71
CA LEU A 162 -3.50 -3.47 -11.72
C LEU A 162 -3.48 -2.03 -12.21
N ALA A 163 -2.37 -1.58 -12.84
CA ALA A 163 -2.26 -0.24 -13.40
C ALA A 163 -3.29 0.00 -14.51
N SER A 164 -3.56 -1.02 -15.34
CA SER A 164 -4.51 -0.93 -16.46
C SER A 164 -5.97 -1.20 -16.08
N SER A 165 -6.24 -1.67 -14.85
CA SER A 165 -7.59 -1.96 -14.38
C SER A 165 -8.35 -0.66 -14.04
N PRO A 166 -9.68 -0.63 -14.19
CA PRO A 166 -10.50 0.45 -13.61
C PRO A 166 -10.29 0.52 -12.10
N LYS A 167 -10.52 1.69 -11.52
CA LYS A 167 -10.24 1.96 -10.11
C LYS A 167 -11.53 2.19 -9.32
N SER A 168 -11.56 1.64 -8.10
CA SER A 168 -12.58 1.91 -7.11
C SER A 168 -12.02 1.73 -5.71
N ASN A 169 -12.15 2.74 -4.89
CA ASN A 169 -11.81 2.68 -3.48
C ASN A 169 -13.08 2.61 -2.58
N SER A 170 -14.24 2.26 -3.16
CA SER A 170 -15.52 2.24 -2.46
C SER A 170 -15.50 1.36 -1.20
N ALA A 171 -14.92 0.16 -1.28
CA ALA A 171 -14.78 -0.74 -0.14
C ALA A 171 -13.82 -0.19 0.93
N TYR A 172 -12.72 0.44 0.53
CA TYR A 172 -11.77 1.10 1.43
C TYR A 172 -12.42 2.27 2.18
N MET A 173 -13.18 3.11 1.49
CA MET A 173 -13.91 4.22 2.11
C MET A 173 -14.98 3.71 3.07
N ALA A 174 -15.72 2.67 2.69
CA ALA A 174 -16.75 2.06 3.53
C ALA A 174 -16.21 1.56 4.86
N ILE A 175 -15.10 0.82 4.87
CA ILE A 175 -14.52 0.32 6.12
C ILE A 175 -13.92 1.42 6.99
N ASN A 176 -13.32 2.44 6.39
CA ASN A 176 -12.76 3.57 7.14
C ASN A 176 -13.86 4.37 7.85
N GLU A 177 -14.95 4.65 7.16
CA GLU A 177 -16.11 5.33 7.74
C GLU A 177 -16.75 4.47 8.84
N ALA A 178 -16.96 3.17 8.58
CA ALA A 178 -17.51 2.25 9.56
C ALA A 178 -16.63 2.17 10.84
N LEU A 179 -15.30 2.15 10.70
CA LEU A 179 -14.38 2.16 11.83
C LEU A 179 -14.46 3.47 12.64
N ALA A 180 -14.62 4.61 11.97
CA ALA A 180 -14.79 5.89 12.64
C ALA A 180 -16.10 5.92 13.45
N VAL A 181 -17.21 5.57 12.83
CA VAL A 181 -18.54 5.52 13.47
C VAL A 181 -18.57 4.49 14.60
N ALA A 182 -17.97 3.31 14.42
CA ALA A 182 -17.93 2.28 15.45
C ALA A 182 -17.19 2.74 16.72
N LYS A 183 -16.18 3.61 16.61
CA LYS A 183 -15.51 4.22 17.77
C LYS A 183 -16.42 5.17 18.55
N GLU A 184 -17.28 5.89 17.85
CA GLU A 184 -18.21 6.85 18.44
C GLU A 184 -19.46 6.16 19.03
N THR A 185 -19.83 4.99 18.50
CA THR A 185 -21.05 4.26 18.84
C THR A 185 -20.80 2.94 19.58
N GLN A 186 -19.75 2.86 20.40
CA GLN A 186 -19.37 1.64 21.13
C GLN A 186 -20.48 1.08 22.03
N MET A 187 -21.39 1.92 22.49
CA MET A 187 -22.52 1.55 23.36
C MET A 187 -23.78 1.21 22.58
N ALA A 188 -23.78 1.34 21.24
CA ALA A 188 -24.94 0.97 20.42
C ALA A 188 -25.22 -0.53 20.52
N SER A 189 -26.42 -0.86 20.91
CA SER A 189 -26.81 -2.25 21.15
C SER A 189 -27.14 -2.99 19.85
N VAL A 190 -26.60 -4.20 19.70
CA VAL A 190 -27.05 -5.11 18.62
C VAL A 190 -28.54 -5.39 18.83
N PRO A 191 -29.40 -5.27 17.80
CA PRO A 191 -30.82 -5.59 17.90
C PRO A 191 -31.08 -6.99 18.46
N LEU A 192 -32.08 -7.14 19.35
CA LEU A 192 -32.33 -8.40 20.06
C LEU A 192 -32.58 -9.58 19.12
N TYR A 193 -33.32 -9.35 18.04
CA TYR A 193 -33.63 -10.38 17.04
C TYR A 193 -32.39 -10.87 16.25
N LEU A 194 -31.26 -10.13 16.28
CA LEU A 194 -30.00 -10.57 15.66
C LEU A 194 -29.11 -11.34 16.64
N ARG A 195 -29.46 -11.38 17.92
CA ARG A 195 -28.68 -12.07 18.94
C ARG A 195 -29.12 -13.53 19.03
N ASN A 196 -28.15 -14.44 19.19
CA ASN A 196 -28.48 -15.85 19.45
C ASN A 196 -29.06 -16.03 20.86
N ALA A 197 -30.01 -16.95 21.03
CA ALA A 197 -30.65 -17.33 22.29
C ALA A 197 -30.23 -18.75 22.73
N PRO A 198 -28.97 -19.00 23.15
CA PRO A 198 -28.50 -20.33 23.49
C PRO A 198 -29.05 -20.85 24.82
N THR A 199 -29.70 -20.00 25.62
CA THR A 199 -30.29 -20.37 26.91
C THR A 199 -31.78 -19.94 26.96
N LYS A 200 -32.55 -20.66 27.76
CA LYS A 200 -33.96 -20.38 27.98
C LYS A 200 -34.24 -18.97 28.52
N LEU A 201 -33.35 -18.48 29.40
CA LEU A 201 -33.39 -17.10 29.89
C LEU A 201 -33.23 -16.07 28.74
N MET A 202 -32.38 -16.33 27.79
CA MET A 202 -32.17 -15.42 26.64
C MET A 202 -33.42 -15.42 25.72
N GLU A 203 -34.07 -16.56 25.53
CA GLU A 203 -35.35 -16.63 24.82
C GLU A 203 -36.44 -15.81 25.54
N GLU A 204 -36.55 -15.95 26.87
CA GLU A 204 -37.46 -15.16 27.71
C GLU A 204 -37.18 -13.65 27.68
N LEU A 205 -35.93 -13.27 27.46
CA LEU A 205 -35.48 -11.87 27.27
C LEU A 205 -35.70 -11.36 25.82
N GLY A 206 -36.28 -12.15 24.92
CA GLY A 206 -36.62 -11.77 23.54
C GLY A 206 -35.44 -11.84 22.57
N TYR A 207 -34.38 -12.59 22.89
CA TYR A 207 -33.29 -12.84 21.93
C TYR A 207 -33.77 -13.73 20.80
N ALA A 208 -33.38 -13.40 19.55
CA ALA A 208 -33.81 -14.01 18.32
C ALA A 208 -35.31 -13.86 17.98
N ASP A 209 -36.10 -13.22 18.84
CA ASP A 209 -37.53 -13.01 18.57
C ASP A 209 -37.73 -12.04 17.40
N GLY A 210 -38.50 -12.47 16.40
CA GLY A 210 -38.74 -11.70 15.18
C GLY A 210 -37.63 -11.79 14.12
N TYR A 211 -36.58 -12.61 14.30
CA TYR A 211 -35.58 -12.86 13.26
C TYR A 211 -36.23 -13.55 12.06
N LYS A 212 -35.99 -13.04 10.86
CA LYS A 212 -36.44 -13.58 9.59
C LYS A 212 -35.25 -14.21 8.86
N TYR A 213 -35.24 -15.53 8.73
CA TYR A 213 -34.21 -16.24 7.96
C TYR A 213 -34.40 -15.97 6.47
N ALA A 214 -33.47 -15.21 5.86
CA ALA A 214 -33.63 -14.70 4.50
C ALA A 214 -33.90 -15.80 3.43
N HIS A 215 -33.35 -17.02 3.62
CA HIS A 215 -33.56 -18.11 2.67
C HIS A 215 -35.00 -18.64 2.62
N ASP A 216 -35.84 -18.35 3.61
CA ASP A 216 -37.25 -18.70 3.63
C ASP A 216 -38.15 -17.73 2.84
N TYR A 217 -37.54 -16.64 2.33
CA TYR A 217 -38.24 -15.56 1.64
C TYR A 217 -37.88 -15.47 0.16
N PRO A 218 -38.80 -14.98 -0.70
CA PRO A 218 -38.55 -14.80 -2.12
C PRO A 218 -37.27 -13.94 -2.38
N GLY A 219 -36.43 -14.40 -3.31
CA GLY A 219 -35.18 -13.72 -3.62
C GLY A 219 -34.14 -13.76 -2.52
N HIS A 220 -34.35 -14.58 -1.47
CA HIS A 220 -33.46 -14.68 -0.30
C HIS A 220 -33.21 -13.31 0.36
N PHE A 221 -34.29 -12.54 0.48
CA PHE A 221 -34.19 -11.17 1.03
C PHE A 221 -35.33 -10.91 2.03
N THR A 222 -35.00 -10.20 3.09
CA THR A 222 -35.96 -9.63 4.05
C THR A 222 -35.63 -8.17 4.28
N ASP A 223 -36.62 -7.34 4.54
CA ASP A 223 -36.51 -5.92 4.86
C ASP A 223 -36.16 -5.64 6.33
N LEU A 224 -35.62 -6.64 7.02
CA LEU A 224 -35.24 -6.55 8.41
C LEU A 224 -34.13 -5.49 8.60
N GLU A 225 -34.22 -4.68 9.64
CA GLU A 225 -33.14 -3.77 9.99
C GLU A 225 -31.97 -4.52 10.63
N PHE A 226 -30.77 -4.42 10.05
CA PHE A 226 -29.58 -5.09 10.59
C PHE A 226 -28.66 -4.16 11.39
N MET A 227 -28.89 -2.87 11.29
CA MET A 227 -28.12 -1.87 12.06
C MET A 227 -28.71 -1.64 13.44
N PRO A 228 -27.90 -1.24 14.42
CA PRO A 228 -28.42 -0.63 15.64
C PRO A 228 -29.38 0.53 15.32
N SER A 229 -30.39 0.76 16.19
CA SER A 229 -31.42 1.78 15.95
C SER A 229 -30.84 3.18 15.71
N GLU A 230 -29.75 3.50 16.39
CA GLU A 230 -29.04 4.78 16.30
C GLU A 230 -28.36 4.98 14.94
N LEU A 231 -28.10 3.87 14.22
CA LEU A 231 -27.43 3.86 12.91
C LEU A 231 -28.37 3.47 11.76
N SER A 232 -29.66 3.30 12.05
CA SER A 232 -30.63 2.98 11.00
C SER A 232 -30.66 4.04 9.91
N GLY A 233 -30.47 3.60 8.65
CA GLY A 233 -30.39 4.51 7.49
C GLY A 233 -28.99 5.08 7.22
N HIS A 234 -27.99 4.80 8.03
CA HIS A 234 -26.59 5.16 7.74
C HIS A 234 -26.03 4.27 6.62
N CYS A 235 -25.47 4.88 5.58
CA CYS A 235 -24.96 4.18 4.40
C CYS A 235 -23.43 4.26 4.35
N PHE A 236 -22.74 3.17 4.70
CA PHE A 236 -21.27 3.09 4.64
C PHE A 236 -20.75 2.79 3.24
N TYR A 237 -21.43 1.93 2.47
CA TYR A 237 -21.00 1.54 1.15
C TYR A 237 -21.76 2.30 0.08
N THR A 238 -21.07 3.08 -0.70
CA THR A 238 -21.61 3.76 -1.89
C THR A 238 -20.88 3.21 -3.11
N PRO A 239 -21.58 2.50 -4.03
CA PRO A 239 -20.99 2.00 -5.27
C PRO A 239 -20.37 3.14 -6.09
N ALA A 240 -19.14 2.92 -6.59
CA ALA A 240 -18.49 3.85 -7.49
C ALA A 240 -19.04 3.72 -8.92
N ASP A 241 -18.79 4.75 -9.73
CA ASP A 241 -19.23 4.79 -11.13
C ASP A 241 -18.29 3.95 -12.01
N ASN A 242 -18.59 2.67 -12.14
CA ASN A 242 -17.91 1.73 -13.02
C ASN A 242 -18.82 0.54 -13.35
N LYS A 243 -18.55 -0.12 -14.47
CA LYS A 243 -19.38 -1.19 -15.04
C LYS A 243 -19.72 -2.32 -14.05
N HIS A 244 -18.81 -2.68 -13.15
CA HIS A 244 -19.03 -3.76 -12.21
C HIS A 244 -19.94 -3.31 -11.06
N GLU A 245 -19.68 -2.14 -10.50
CA GLU A 245 -20.48 -1.62 -9.39
C GLU A 245 -21.84 -1.08 -9.82
N ASP A 246 -22.07 -0.76 -11.09
CA ASP A 246 -23.39 -0.42 -11.63
C ASP A 246 -24.40 -1.57 -11.44
N GLY A 247 -23.94 -2.81 -11.65
CA GLY A 247 -24.76 -4.00 -11.39
C GLY A 247 -25.09 -4.19 -9.90
N LEU A 248 -24.13 -3.91 -9.02
CA LEU A 248 -24.32 -3.93 -7.56
C LEU A 248 -25.27 -2.81 -7.14
N LYS A 249 -25.11 -1.61 -7.66
CA LYS A 249 -25.96 -0.45 -7.40
C LYS A 249 -27.41 -0.74 -7.74
N THR A 250 -27.70 -1.21 -8.95
CA THR A 250 -29.05 -1.56 -9.40
C THR A 250 -29.72 -2.58 -8.46
N ARG A 251 -28.98 -3.61 -8.06
CA ARG A 251 -29.46 -4.60 -7.09
C ARG A 251 -29.75 -3.97 -5.73
N LEU A 252 -28.84 -3.16 -5.20
CA LEU A 252 -28.97 -2.52 -3.89
C LEU A 252 -30.10 -1.49 -3.86
N GLU A 253 -30.31 -0.72 -4.91
CA GLU A 253 -31.47 0.18 -5.06
C GLU A 253 -32.81 -0.56 -5.01
N THR A 254 -32.83 -1.81 -5.46
CA THR A 254 -34.04 -2.66 -5.40
C THR A 254 -34.25 -3.22 -4.01
N LEU A 255 -33.20 -3.74 -3.37
CA LEU A 255 -33.28 -4.41 -2.07
C LEU A 255 -33.34 -3.40 -0.91
N TRP A 256 -32.56 -2.34 -0.99
CA TRP A 256 -32.36 -1.36 0.10
C TRP A 256 -32.61 0.08 -0.36
N PRO A 257 -33.85 0.40 -0.84
CA PRO A 257 -34.16 1.74 -1.34
C PRO A 257 -33.94 2.84 -0.30
N LYS A 258 -34.06 2.54 0.99
CA LYS A 258 -33.81 3.48 2.08
C LYS A 258 -32.37 3.99 2.15
N TYR A 259 -31.39 3.24 1.63
CA TYR A 259 -29.98 3.64 1.57
C TYR A 259 -29.59 4.21 0.21
N TYR A 260 -30.15 3.69 -0.89
CA TYR A 260 -29.63 3.89 -2.25
C TYR A 260 -30.55 4.65 -3.19
N LYS A 261 -31.84 4.84 -2.85
CA LYS A 261 -32.72 5.74 -3.59
C LYS A 261 -32.83 7.06 -2.84
N LYS A 262 -32.16 8.07 -3.41
CA LYS A 262 -32.33 9.48 -3.01
C LYS A 262 -33.23 10.15 -3.99
#